data_6117da88dddbdbf7d818829c7ff3466d
#
_entry.id   6117da88dddbdbf7d818829c7ff3466d
#
_cell.length_a   1.000
_cell.length_b   1.000
_cell.length_c   1.000
_cell.angle_alpha   90.00
_cell.angle_beta   90.00
_cell.angle_gamma   90.00
#
_symmetry.space_group_name_H-M   'P 1'
#
loop_
_entity.id
_entity.type
_entity.pdbx_description
1 polymer ?
#
loop_
_entity_poly.entity_id
_entity_poly.type
_entity_poly.pdbx_seq_one_letter_code
_entity_poly.pdbx_strand_id
1 'polypeptide(L)' 'MYTLEDIQAVDMEVAQAITDELDRQNSHIELIASENWVSPAVMSAMGSVLTNKYAEGYPGKRYYGGCECVDVVEELARE' A
#
# COMPACT_ATOMS: atom_id res chain seq x y z
N MET A 1 13.52 3.60 -0.76
CA MET A 1 12.08 3.26 -0.77
C MET A 1 11.79 2.34 -1.94
N TYR A 2 10.77 1.57 -1.85
CA TYR A 2 10.41 0.60 -2.89
C TYR A 2 9.82 1.35 -4.08
N THR A 3 10.30 1.02 -5.29
CA THR A 3 9.95 1.77 -6.50
C THR A 3 9.61 0.81 -7.64
N LEU A 4 9.12 1.38 -8.74
CA LEU A 4 8.88 0.63 -9.97
C LEU A 4 10.16 -0.06 -10.46
N GLU A 5 11.32 0.55 -10.24
CA GLU A 5 12.60 -0.03 -10.63
C GLU A 5 12.86 -1.36 -9.94
N ASP A 6 12.45 -1.52 -8.70
CA ASP A 6 12.58 -2.79 -7.97
C ASP A 6 11.79 -3.90 -8.68
N ILE A 7 10.61 -3.56 -9.19
CA ILE A 7 9.77 -4.52 -9.92
C ILE A 7 10.37 -4.83 -11.28
N GLN A 8 10.86 -3.80 -11.99
CA GLN A 8 11.48 -3.97 -13.30
C GLN A 8 12.67 -4.93 -13.24
N ALA A 9 13.42 -4.90 -12.15
CA ALA A 9 14.60 -5.76 -11.98
C ALA A 9 14.23 -7.24 -11.85
N VAL A 10 13.00 -7.54 -11.45
CA VAL A 10 12.55 -8.92 -11.20
C VAL A 10 11.56 -9.39 -12.25
N ASP A 11 10.61 -8.54 -12.64
CA ASP A 11 9.52 -8.92 -13.55
C ASP A 11 9.10 -7.71 -14.40
N MET A 12 9.63 -7.67 -15.61
CA MET A 12 9.32 -6.58 -16.54
C MET A 12 7.87 -6.58 -17.01
N GLU A 13 7.23 -7.73 -17.07
CA GLU A 13 5.84 -7.82 -17.51
C GLU A 13 4.91 -7.18 -16.48
N VAL A 14 5.14 -7.46 -15.21
CA VAL A 14 4.37 -6.82 -14.14
C VAL A 14 4.64 -5.32 -14.10
N ALA A 15 5.90 -4.91 -14.22
CA ALA A 15 6.25 -3.50 -14.23
C ALA A 15 5.59 -2.76 -15.39
N GLN A 16 5.57 -3.39 -16.57
CA GLN A 16 4.92 -2.80 -17.74
C GLN A 16 3.40 -2.66 -17.52
N ALA A 17 2.78 -3.68 -16.93
CA ALA A 17 1.35 -3.63 -16.63
C ALA A 17 1.00 -2.48 -15.66
N ILE A 18 1.86 -2.24 -14.67
CA ILE A 18 1.67 -1.13 -13.74
C ILE A 18 1.79 0.22 -14.45
N THR A 19 2.77 0.35 -15.34
CA THR A 19 2.95 1.56 -16.14
C THR A 19 1.74 1.81 -17.04
N ASP A 20 1.25 0.74 -17.68
CA ASP A 20 0.09 0.82 -18.55
C ASP A 20 -1.16 1.21 -17.75
N GLU A 21 -1.32 0.68 -16.55
CA GLU A 21 -2.44 1.04 -15.68
C GLU A 21 -2.37 2.49 -15.23
N LEU A 22 -1.17 3.00 -14.95
CA LEU A 22 -1.02 4.43 -14.63
C LEU A 22 -1.49 5.31 -15.79
N ASP A 23 -1.09 4.96 -17.01
CA ASP A 23 -1.52 5.69 -18.21
C ASP A 23 -3.03 5.59 -18.42
N ARG A 24 -3.61 4.41 -18.19
CA ARG A 24 -5.04 4.19 -18.28
C ARG A 24 -5.79 5.08 -17.29
N GLN A 25 -5.35 5.11 -16.05
CA GLN A 25 -5.99 5.93 -15.01
C GLN A 25 -5.89 7.42 -15.33
N ASN A 26 -4.76 7.87 -15.86
CA ASN A 26 -4.55 9.28 -16.19
C ASN A 26 -5.31 9.74 -17.41
N SER A 27 -5.72 8.82 -18.30
CA SER A 27 -6.37 9.15 -19.56
C SER A 27 -7.87 8.87 -19.59
N HIS A 28 -8.45 8.33 -18.54
CA HIS A 28 -9.86 7.96 -18.49
C HIS A 28 -10.55 8.60 -17.28
N ILE A 29 -11.87 8.74 -17.40
CA ILE A 29 -12.70 9.18 -16.28
C ILE A 29 -13.20 7.96 -15.54
N GLU A 30 -12.97 7.93 -14.23
CA GLU A 30 -13.42 6.82 -13.40
C GLU A 30 -14.85 7.07 -12.92
N LEU A 31 -15.75 6.16 -13.28
CA LEU A 31 -17.18 6.28 -12.95
C LEU A 31 -17.65 5.21 -11.95
N ILE A 32 -16.75 4.35 -11.50
CA ILE A 32 -17.11 3.31 -10.52
C ILE A 32 -17.05 3.91 -9.12
N ALA A 33 -18.21 3.98 -8.46
CA ALA A 33 -18.35 4.69 -7.19
C ALA A 33 -17.51 4.09 -6.05
N SER A 34 -17.16 2.81 -6.15
CA SER A 34 -16.34 2.14 -5.13
C SER A 34 -14.84 2.32 -5.33
N GLU A 35 -14.42 2.93 -6.42
CA GLU A 35 -13.01 3.19 -6.66
C GLU A 35 -12.66 4.62 -6.26
N ASN A 36 -11.47 4.77 -5.70
CA ASN A 36 -11.00 6.07 -5.24
C ASN A 36 -9.53 6.26 -5.57
N TRP A 37 -9.18 7.50 -5.85
CA TRP A 37 -7.80 7.89 -6.09
C TRP A 37 -7.13 8.17 -4.75
N VAL A 38 -6.18 7.33 -4.37
CA VAL A 38 -5.44 7.55 -3.12
C VAL A 38 -4.21 8.41 -3.37
N SER A 39 -3.79 9.12 -2.34
CA SER A 39 -2.61 9.97 -2.43
C SER A 39 -1.33 9.13 -2.56
N PRO A 40 -0.26 9.71 -3.11
CA PRO A 40 1.04 9.03 -3.13
C PRO A 40 1.51 8.59 -1.74
N ALA A 41 1.21 9.38 -0.71
CA ALA A 41 1.59 9.04 0.67
C ALA A 41 0.89 7.78 1.15
N VAL A 42 -0.41 7.64 0.84
CA VAL A 42 -1.16 6.43 1.19
C VAL A 42 -0.60 5.21 0.47
N MET A 43 -0.34 5.34 -0.82
CA MET A 43 0.23 4.23 -1.60
C MET A 43 1.61 3.84 -1.08
N SER A 44 2.44 4.82 -0.70
CA SER A 44 3.76 4.54 -0.15
C SER A 44 3.68 3.83 1.20
N ALA A 45 2.73 4.20 2.04
CA ALA A 45 2.53 3.53 3.33
C ALA A 45 2.12 2.08 3.13
N MET A 46 1.21 1.81 2.20
CA MET A 46 0.76 0.45 1.89
C MET A 46 1.87 -0.42 1.31
N GLY A 47 2.76 0.17 0.50
CA GLY A 47 3.89 -0.53 -0.10
C GLY A 47 5.16 -0.52 0.75
N SER A 48 5.07 -0.11 2.00
CA SER A 48 6.20 -0.06 2.91
C SER A 48 6.43 -1.39 3.62
N VAL A 49 7.41 -1.42 4.53
CA VAL A 49 7.70 -2.60 5.35
C VAL A 49 6.53 -3.02 6.24
N LEU A 50 5.56 -2.14 6.46
CA LEU A 50 4.35 -2.50 7.20
C LEU A 50 3.61 -3.66 6.53
N THR A 51 3.74 -3.82 5.22
CA THR A 51 3.17 -4.92 4.46
C THR A 51 3.62 -6.29 4.99
N ASN A 52 4.81 -6.36 5.57
CA ASN A 52 5.37 -7.62 6.07
C ASN A 52 4.86 -7.99 7.46
N LYS A 53 4.19 -7.06 8.16
CA LYS A 53 3.84 -7.29 9.56
C LYS A 53 2.41 -7.80 9.71
N TYR A 54 2.28 -9.01 10.23
CA TYR A 54 0.99 -9.58 10.60
C TYR A 54 0.59 -9.04 11.98
N ALA A 55 -0.59 -8.43 12.04
CA ALA A 55 -1.02 -7.69 13.23
C ALA A 55 -2.43 -8.07 13.68
N GLU A 56 -2.71 -9.38 13.69
CA GLU A 56 -4.01 -9.87 14.14
C GLU A 56 -4.26 -9.44 15.58
N GLY A 57 -5.46 -8.91 15.83
CA GLY A 57 -5.85 -8.36 17.12
C GLY A 57 -6.01 -6.85 17.06
N TYR A 58 -5.79 -6.20 18.21
CA TYR A 58 -5.93 -4.74 18.35
C TYR A 58 -4.71 -4.16 19.07
N PRO A 59 -4.47 -2.85 18.98
CA PRO A 59 -3.34 -2.23 19.67
C PRO A 59 -3.29 -2.62 21.15
N GLY A 60 -2.11 -3.09 21.59
CA GLY A 60 -1.90 -3.56 22.95
C GLY A 60 -2.47 -4.94 23.23
N LYS A 61 -3.20 -5.53 22.27
CA LYS A 61 -3.85 -6.86 22.44
C LYS A 61 -3.66 -7.69 21.18
N ARG A 62 -2.41 -7.87 20.77
CA ARG A 62 -2.05 -8.62 19.58
C ARG A 62 -1.81 -10.08 19.86
N TYR A 63 -2.10 -10.92 18.87
CA TYR A 63 -1.77 -12.36 18.96
C TYR A 63 -0.29 -12.62 18.73
N TYR A 64 0.41 -11.68 18.07
CA TYR A 64 1.83 -11.82 17.74
C TYR A 64 2.63 -10.67 18.32
N GLY A 65 3.92 -10.92 18.60
CA GLY A 65 4.82 -9.89 19.07
C GLY A 65 5.31 -8.97 17.94
N GLY A 66 6.00 -7.90 18.32
CA GLY A 66 6.62 -6.98 17.36
C GLY A 66 5.66 -5.99 16.71
N CYS A 67 4.55 -5.68 17.37
CA CYS A 67 3.53 -4.79 16.83
C CYS A 67 3.61 -3.35 17.36
N GLU A 68 4.67 -2.99 18.04
CA GLU A 68 4.81 -1.67 18.65
C GLU A 68 4.62 -0.53 17.65
N CYS A 69 5.20 -0.68 16.47
CA CYS A 69 5.12 0.36 15.43
C CYS A 69 3.78 0.34 14.69
N VAL A 70 3.28 -0.85 14.39
CA VAL A 70 1.97 -1.00 13.77
C VAL A 70 0.88 -0.43 14.69
N ASP A 71 1.02 -0.62 15.99
CA ASP A 71 0.07 -0.09 16.97
C ASP A 71 -0.02 1.43 16.89
N VAL A 72 1.11 2.11 16.68
CA VAL A 72 1.14 3.56 16.51
C VAL A 72 0.29 3.99 15.29
N VAL A 73 0.49 3.30 14.16
CA VAL A 73 -0.25 3.61 12.92
C VAL A 73 -1.74 3.39 13.11
N GLU A 74 -2.12 2.27 13.71
CA GLU A 74 -3.54 1.97 13.93
C GLU A 74 -4.20 2.95 14.89
N GLU A 75 -3.51 3.32 15.97
CA GLU A 75 -4.04 4.31 16.91
C GLU A 75 -4.22 5.68 16.26
N LEU A 76 -3.27 6.11 15.44
CA LEU A 76 -3.40 7.36 14.69
C LEU A 76 -4.61 7.32 13.76
N ALA A 77 -4.86 6.18 13.12
CA ALA A 77 -6.00 6.04 12.23
C ALA A 77 -7.34 6.09 12.98
N ARG A 78 -7.35 5.66 14.24
CA ARG A 78 -8.56 5.68 15.07
C ARG A 78 -8.88 7.07 15.62
N GLU A 79 -7.90 7.93 15.71
CA GLU A 79 -8.09 9.31 16.17
C GLU A 79 -8.83 10.15 15.13
#